data_08aae5a96a242e2c4ca3cadad4aeb781
#
_entry.id   08aae5a96a242e2c4ca3cadad4aeb781
#
_cell.length_a   1.000
_cell.length_b   1.000
_cell.length_c   1.000
_cell.angle_alpha   90.00
_cell.angle_beta   90.00
_cell.angle_gamma   90.00
#
_symmetry.space_group_name_H-M   'P 1'
#
loop_
_entity.id
_entity.type
_entity.pdbx_description
1 polymer ?
#
loop_
_entity_poly.entity_id
_entity_poly.type
_entity_poly.pdbx_seq_one_letter_code
_entity_poly.pdbx_strand_id
1 'polypeptide(L)'
;MVAAETKKIVAQLKMERSLFGQDRTGLSDEQKKDFVSAAKAIVMGMNVDTKANEALISEQDSRGGYLVATEVANAIVRIAASVGVVMNQATKWTMNTDQLDIPAYTGSFLEGEYLGVDAAGTPTAITFDSASLVAKKWQVAFVVGNDLLADASVELADWLLALAGEALANRVDKEGLAGAGTPFVGVLNHPDVTVHTFATGNDTFAEFTLDEASDMIANLDESMLDGAAFYMNRTVWAKVRMKKDTAGNYVLPMAGAPSAALLANYAGNVGGTRPVGEILGYPVFTTRHLPANSATAVSTKFAIFGNLKALAYGDRGEMAIAKHTSGSFGGKEIALADQAGMVFKHRHAVTVALPAAFVVAKTAAS
;
A
#
# COMPACT_ATOMS: atom_id res chain seq x y z
N MET A 1 22.29 17.23 31.93
CA MET A 1 22.61 16.34 30.79
C MET A 1 21.34 15.91 30.06
N VAL A 2 20.33 15.40 30.71
CA VAL A 2 19.03 14.97 30.15
C VAL A 2 18.32 16.07 29.32
N ALA A 3 18.23 17.30 29.83
CA ALA A 3 17.58 18.41 29.12
C ALA A 3 18.26 18.83 27.79
N ALA A 4 19.55 18.54 27.62
CA ALA A 4 20.28 18.83 26.39
C ALA A 4 20.05 17.73 25.32
N GLU A 5 19.90 16.48 25.75
CA GLU A 5 19.55 15.38 24.85
C GLU A 5 18.12 15.45 24.38
N THR A 6 17.19 15.80 25.27
CA THR A 6 15.77 16.06 24.91
C THR A 6 15.65 17.17 23.87
N LYS A 7 16.41 18.27 24.01
CA LYS A 7 16.46 19.35 23.02
C LYS A 7 17.04 18.90 21.68
N LYS A 8 18.02 17.99 21.66
CA LYS A 8 18.57 17.41 20.42
C LYS A 8 17.58 16.49 19.72
N ILE A 9 16.87 15.66 20.47
CA ILE A 9 15.83 14.77 19.92
C ILE A 9 14.67 15.61 19.35
N VAL A 10 14.20 16.62 20.05
CA VAL A 10 13.17 17.55 19.58
C VAL A 10 13.64 18.34 18.34
N ALA A 11 14.92 18.72 18.27
CA ALA A 11 15.47 19.38 17.10
C ALA A 11 15.61 18.43 15.89
N GLN A 12 15.96 17.17 16.12
CA GLN A 12 15.97 16.14 15.07
C GLN A 12 14.56 15.83 14.55
N LEU A 13 13.57 15.68 15.42
CA LEU A 13 12.17 15.50 15.05
C LEU A 13 11.61 16.70 14.27
N LYS A 14 11.99 17.94 14.65
CA LYS A 14 11.63 19.13 13.87
C LYS A 14 12.32 19.19 12.51
N MET A 15 13.56 18.70 12.40
CA MET A 15 14.31 18.66 11.15
C MET A 15 13.77 17.57 10.20
N GLU A 16 13.39 16.41 10.73
CA GLU A 16 12.68 15.38 9.96
C GLU A 16 11.30 15.88 9.49
N ARG A 17 10.57 16.60 10.33
CA ARG A 17 9.31 17.25 9.94
C ARG A 17 9.49 18.29 8.83
N SER A 18 10.61 19.03 8.82
CA SER A 18 10.92 19.99 7.73
C SER A 18 11.39 19.31 6.44
N LEU A 19 12.04 18.15 6.53
CA LEU A 19 12.45 17.34 5.39
C LEU A 19 11.26 16.60 4.74
N PHE A 20 10.23 16.26 5.52
CA PHE A 20 9.01 15.63 5.01
C PHE A 20 7.83 16.61 4.85
N GLY A 21 8.06 17.86 4.95
CA GLY A 21 7.39 19.16 4.76
C GLY A 21 5.94 19.24 4.25
N GLN A 22 5.13 18.19 4.33
CA GLN A 22 3.69 18.24 4.04
C GLN A 22 2.90 17.60 5.16
N ASP A 23 1.84 18.32 5.57
CA ASP A 23 0.85 17.83 6.50
C ASP A 23 0.09 16.63 5.90
N ARG A 24 0.55 15.43 6.24
CA ARG A 24 0.02 14.16 5.71
C ARG A 24 -1.35 13.79 6.29
N THR A 25 -1.78 14.46 7.36
CA THR A 25 -3.01 14.11 8.06
C THR A 25 -4.26 14.70 7.41
N GLY A 26 -4.12 15.81 6.68
CA GLY A 26 -5.25 16.52 6.06
C GLY A 26 -6.28 17.03 7.09
N LEU A 27 -5.89 17.12 8.36
CA LEU A 27 -6.72 17.58 9.46
C LEU A 27 -6.59 19.08 9.64
N SER A 28 -7.67 19.78 10.05
CA SER A 28 -7.60 21.16 10.47
C SER A 28 -6.83 21.31 11.79
N ASP A 29 -6.35 22.52 12.11
CA ASP A 29 -5.59 22.75 13.36
C ASP A 29 -6.39 22.46 14.63
N GLU A 30 -7.72 22.60 14.60
CA GLU A 30 -8.61 22.19 15.68
C GLU A 30 -8.71 20.66 15.75
N GLN A 31 -8.94 20.01 14.64
CA GLN A 31 -8.96 18.52 14.56
C GLN A 31 -7.63 17.91 14.99
N LYS A 32 -6.49 18.58 14.70
CA LYS A 32 -5.18 18.16 15.20
C LYS A 32 -5.07 18.24 16.70
N LYS A 33 -5.59 19.32 17.33
CA LYS A 33 -5.59 19.45 18.78
C LYS A 33 -6.46 18.40 19.45
N ASP A 34 -7.65 18.13 18.89
CA ASP A 34 -8.56 17.09 19.40
C ASP A 34 -7.97 15.70 19.21
N PHE A 35 -7.38 15.44 18.03
CA PHE A 35 -6.65 14.21 17.72
C PHE A 35 -5.48 13.97 18.69
N VAL A 36 -4.68 15.00 18.94
CA VAL A 36 -3.56 14.97 19.87
C VAL A 36 -4.02 14.74 21.31
N SER A 37 -5.12 15.38 21.72
CA SER A 37 -5.68 15.18 23.07
C SER A 37 -6.21 13.76 23.25
N ALA A 38 -6.86 13.21 22.23
CA ALA A 38 -7.35 11.84 22.21
C ALA A 38 -6.20 10.81 22.23
N ALA A 39 -5.18 11.01 21.38
CA ALA A 39 -3.99 10.17 21.35
C ALA A 39 -3.24 10.21 22.69
N LYS A 40 -3.12 11.38 23.30
CA LYS A 40 -2.52 11.57 24.61
C LYS A 40 -3.30 10.87 25.71
N ALA A 41 -4.62 10.94 25.70
CA ALA A 41 -5.49 10.24 26.65
C ALA A 41 -5.32 8.71 26.52
N ILE A 42 -5.23 8.18 25.30
CA ILE A 42 -5.00 6.76 25.02
C ILE A 42 -3.61 6.32 25.51
N VAL A 43 -2.57 7.11 25.18
CA VAL A 43 -1.17 6.78 25.50
C VAL A 43 -0.88 6.91 27.01
N MET A 44 -1.39 7.96 27.65
CA MET A 44 -1.13 8.24 29.06
C MET A 44 -2.15 7.61 30.01
N GLY A 45 -3.25 7.04 29.51
CA GLY A 45 -4.31 6.48 30.35
C GLY A 45 -4.98 7.49 31.26
N MET A 46 -4.94 8.79 30.88
CA MET A 46 -5.52 9.86 31.67
C MET A 46 -6.98 10.05 31.33
N ASN A 47 -7.84 10.11 32.36
CA ASN A 47 -9.21 10.60 32.22
C ASN A 47 -9.14 12.11 31.91
N VAL A 48 -9.42 12.48 30.69
CA VAL A 48 -9.58 13.89 30.31
C VAL A 48 -11.07 14.22 30.41
N ASP A 49 -11.42 15.01 31.43
CA ASP A 49 -12.76 15.58 31.61
C ASP A 49 -13.03 16.65 30.54
N THR A 50 -13.40 16.24 29.35
CA THR A 50 -13.90 17.16 28.32
C THR A 50 -14.97 16.47 27.48
N LYS A 51 -15.88 17.26 26.91
CA LYS A 51 -17.00 16.81 26.07
C LYS A 51 -16.56 15.94 24.86
N ALA A 52 -15.29 16.00 24.49
CA ALA A 52 -14.68 15.11 23.51
C ALA A 52 -14.56 13.65 24.02
N ASN A 53 -14.56 13.44 25.32
CA ASN A 53 -14.42 12.13 25.95
C ASN A 53 -15.71 11.29 25.89
N GLU A 54 -16.88 11.92 25.84
CA GLU A 54 -18.16 11.22 25.73
C GLU A 54 -18.36 10.57 24.35
N ALA A 55 -17.77 11.16 23.31
CA ALA A 55 -17.75 10.59 21.95
C ALA A 55 -16.69 9.49 21.77
N LEU A 56 -15.69 9.43 22.65
CA LEU A 56 -14.55 8.50 22.59
C LEU A 56 -14.74 7.24 23.46
N ILE A 57 -15.64 7.29 24.44
CA ILE A 57 -15.90 6.19 25.38
C ILE A 57 -17.33 5.69 25.16
N SER A 58 -17.59 5.12 23.99
CA SER A 58 -18.78 4.33 23.79
C SER A 58 -18.46 2.88 24.16
N GLU A 59 -18.99 2.46 25.32
CA GLU A 59 -19.00 1.11 25.88
C GLU A 59 -17.64 0.53 26.32
N GLN A 60 -17.48 0.49 27.64
CA GLN A 60 -16.53 -0.40 28.32
C GLN A 60 -16.91 -1.86 28.03
N ASP A 61 -16.25 -2.47 27.07
CA ASP A 61 -16.27 -3.92 26.99
C ASP A 61 -15.36 -4.48 28.09
N SER A 62 -15.91 -5.35 28.95
CA SER A 62 -15.25 -6.02 30.07
C SER A 62 -14.01 -6.86 29.70
N ARG A 63 -13.57 -6.80 28.44
CA ARG A 63 -12.39 -7.47 27.88
C ARG A 63 -11.24 -6.55 27.52
N GLY A 64 -11.24 -5.28 27.98
CA GLY A 64 -10.07 -4.39 27.87
C GLY A 64 -9.74 -3.88 26.49
N GLY A 65 -10.69 -3.87 25.55
CA GLY A 65 -10.51 -3.24 24.23
C GLY A 65 -11.11 -1.84 24.22
N TYR A 66 -10.29 -0.82 24.06
CA TYR A 66 -10.77 0.53 23.76
C TYR A 66 -11.07 0.62 22.25
N LEU A 67 -12.34 0.87 21.91
CA LEU A 67 -12.70 1.31 20.55
C LEU A 67 -12.10 2.71 20.35
N VAL A 68 -11.26 2.83 19.34
CA VAL A 68 -10.67 4.12 18.95
C VAL A 68 -11.72 4.92 18.23
N ALA A 69 -11.78 6.22 18.50
CA ALA A 69 -12.63 7.11 17.73
C ALA A 69 -12.40 6.91 16.24
N THR A 70 -13.48 6.84 15.49
CA THR A 70 -13.47 6.65 14.03
C THR A 70 -12.52 7.62 13.32
N GLU A 71 -12.33 8.80 13.88
CA GLU A 71 -11.43 9.83 13.37
C GLU A 71 -9.94 9.42 13.43
N VAL A 72 -9.51 8.78 14.52
CA VAL A 72 -8.13 8.28 14.69
C VAL A 72 -7.87 7.12 13.73
N ALA A 73 -8.82 6.19 13.61
CA ALA A 73 -8.74 5.09 12.67
C ALA A 73 -8.63 5.61 11.23
N ASN A 74 -9.45 6.58 10.85
CA ASN A 74 -9.43 7.21 9.54
C ASN A 74 -8.12 7.97 9.29
N ALA A 75 -7.52 8.60 10.31
CA ALA A 75 -6.23 9.28 10.16
C ALA A 75 -5.10 8.30 9.86
N ILE A 76 -5.05 7.15 10.53
CA ILE A 76 -4.06 6.09 10.27
C ILE A 76 -4.22 5.55 8.85
N VAL A 77 -5.45 5.29 8.40
CA VAL A 77 -5.72 4.83 7.04
C VAL A 77 -5.33 5.87 5.99
N ARG A 78 -5.55 7.17 6.27
CA ARG A 78 -5.07 8.25 5.38
C ARG A 78 -3.54 8.31 5.29
N ILE A 79 -2.84 8.18 6.42
CA ILE A 79 -1.38 8.11 6.45
C ILE A 79 -0.91 6.89 5.65
N ALA A 80 -1.53 5.73 5.86
CA ALA A 80 -1.22 4.53 5.11
C ALA A 80 -1.43 4.72 3.60
N ALA A 81 -2.53 5.35 3.18
CA ALA A 81 -2.81 5.64 1.78
C ALA A 81 -1.82 6.66 1.17
N SER A 82 -1.26 7.57 1.96
CA SER A 82 -0.26 8.54 1.48
C SER A 82 1.13 7.92 1.24
N VAL A 83 1.43 6.79 1.88
CA VAL A 83 2.74 6.12 1.80
C VAL A 83 2.69 4.91 0.87
N GLY A 84 1.60 4.12 0.93
CA GLY A 84 1.43 2.88 0.19
C GLY A 84 1.02 3.10 -1.26
N VAL A 85 1.63 2.36 -2.19
CA VAL A 85 1.28 2.38 -3.61
C VAL A 85 -0.10 1.75 -3.84
N VAL A 86 -0.32 0.58 -3.26
CA VAL A 86 -1.58 -0.17 -3.39
C VAL A 86 -2.74 0.60 -2.74
N MET A 87 -2.58 1.05 -1.50
CA MET A 87 -3.65 1.77 -0.80
C MET A 87 -4.04 3.09 -1.45
N ASN A 88 -3.12 3.71 -2.22
CA ASN A 88 -3.41 4.94 -2.95
C ASN A 88 -4.21 4.68 -4.24
N GLN A 89 -3.82 3.65 -5.00
CA GLN A 89 -4.30 3.43 -6.36
C GLN A 89 -5.41 2.37 -6.46
N ALA A 90 -5.46 1.40 -5.54
CA ALA A 90 -6.46 0.34 -5.53
C ALA A 90 -7.89 0.85 -5.27
N THR A 91 -8.87 0.17 -5.84
CA THR A 91 -10.28 0.46 -5.57
C THR A 91 -10.64 0.05 -4.15
N LYS A 92 -11.17 1.00 -3.37
CA LYS A 92 -11.51 0.80 -1.97
C LYS A 92 -12.97 0.38 -1.81
N TRP A 93 -13.19 -0.67 -1.04
CA TRP A 93 -14.50 -1.20 -0.70
C TRP A 93 -14.69 -1.21 0.82
N THR A 94 -15.81 -0.67 1.29
CA THR A 94 -16.18 -0.75 2.71
C THR A 94 -16.86 -2.09 2.97
N MET A 95 -16.34 -2.87 3.93
CA MET A 95 -16.85 -4.18 4.30
C MET A 95 -17.60 -4.11 5.63
N ASN A 96 -18.88 -4.48 5.64
CA ASN A 96 -19.66 -4.64 6.87
C ASN A 96 -19.62 -6.08 7.41
N THR A 97 -19.22 -7.02 6.55
CA THR A 97 -19.13 -8.47 6.86
C THR A 97 -17.69 -8.96 6.70
N ASP A 98 -17.39 -10.18 7.17
CA ASP A 98 -16.06 -10.79 7.01
C ASP A 98 -15.74 -11.15 5.55
N GLN A 99 -16.76 -11.31 4.71
CA GLN A 99 -16.65 -11.60 3.29
C GLN A 99 -17.52 -10.66 2.47
N LEU A 100 -16.98 -10.17 1.36
CA LEU A 100 -17.66 -9.38 0.34
C LEU A 100 -17.30 -9.94 -1.03
N ASP A 101 -18.31 -10.35 -1.79
CA ASP A 101 -18.11 -10.84 -3.16
C ASP A 101 -18.39 -9.70 -4.15
N ILE A 102 -17.41 -9.41 -4.98
CA ILE A 102 -17.47 -8.36 -6.00
C ILE A 102 -17.71 -9.05 -7.34
N PRO A 103 -18.81 -8.76 -8.05
CA PRO A 103 -19.01 -9.29 -9.39
C PRO A 103 -17.98 -8.69 -10.35
N ALA A 104 -17.27 -9.54 -11.07
CA ALA A 104 -16.33 -9.17 -12.12
C ALA A 104 -16.83 -9.73 -13.45
N TYR A 105 -16.78 -8.91 -14.49
CA TYR A 105 -17.07 -9.38 -15.85
C TYR A 105 -15.79 -9.99 -16.45
N THR A 106 -15.85 -11.24 -16.84
CA THR A 106 -14.71 -11.98 -17.41
C THR A 106 -14.91 -12.35 -18.89
N GLY A 107 -15.97 -11.88 -19.51
CA GLY A 107 -16.28 -12.16 -20.91
C GLY A 107 -15.44 -11.34 -21.90
N SER A 108 -15.39 -11.82 -23.15
CA SER A 108 -14.84 -11.07 -24.28
C SER A 108 -15.65 -9.80 -24.55
N PHE A 109 -15.10 -8.87 -25.35
CA PHE A 109 -15.83 -7.70 -25.79
C PHE A 109 -17.20 -8.08 -26.33
N LEU A 110 -18.24 -7.41 -25.83
CA LEU A 110 -19.60 -7.55 -26.34
C LEU A 110 -19.73 -6.72 -27.61
N GLU A 111 -19.85 -7.38 -28.74
CA GLU A 111 -20.18 -6.76 -30.01
C GLU A 111 -21.68 -6.88 -30.25
N GLY A 112 -22.34 -5.77 -30.57
CA GLY A 112 -23.73 -5.77 -31.00
C GLY A 112 -23.83 -6.14 -32.48
N GLU A 113 -24.92 -6.83 -32.88
CA GLU A 113 -25.21 -7.17 -34.27
C GLU A 113 -26.03 -6.07 -34.95
N TYR A 114 -25.72 -5.81 -36.22
CA TYR A 114 -26.61 -5.05 -37.11
C TYR A 114 -27.65 -5.94 -37.71
N LEU A 115 -28.91 -5.78 -37.33
CA LEU A 115 -29.98 -6.62 -37.81
C LEU A 115 -30.72 -5.95 -39.00
N GLY A 116 -31.03 -6.75 -40.00
CA GLY A 116 -31.98 -6.37 -41.07
C GLY A 116 -33.42 -6.31 -40.54
N VAL A 117 -34.35 -5.74 -41.36
CA VAL A 117 -35.76 -5.76 -41.05
C VAL A 117 -36.24 -7.22 -40.96
N ASP A 118 -36.88 -7.57 -39.83
CA ASP A 118 -37.38 -8.93 -39.52
C ASP A 118 -36.30 -10.00 -39.24
N ALA A 119 -35.04 -9.64 -39.00
CA ALA A 119 -34.02 -10.59 -38.61
C ALA A 119 -33.99 -10.80 -37.07
N ALA A 120 -33.92 -12.04 -36.62
CA ALA A 120 -33.76 -12.33 -35.18
C ALA A 120 -32.28 -12.21 -34.79
N GLY A 121 -31.99 -11.47 -33.71
CA GLY A 121 -30.64 -11.36 -33.18
C GLY A 121 -30.20 -12.60 -32.40
N THR A 122 -28.89 -12.81 -32.34
CA THR A 122 -28.29 -13.89 -31.56
C THR A 122 -28.02 -13.42 -30.14
N PRO A 123 -28.64 -14.03 -29.11
CA PRO A 123 -28.37 -13.62 -27.72
C PRO A 123 -26.94 -14.01 -27.32
N THR A 124 -26.16 -13.04 -26.85
CA THR A 124 -24.83 -13.27 -26.28
C THR A 124 -24.94 -13.55 -24.80
N ALA A 125 -24.40 -14.70 -24.35
CA ALA A 125 -24.36 -15.05 -22.93
C ALA A 125 -23.28 -14.21 -22.23
N ILE A 126 -23.66 -13.52 -21.17
CA ILE A 126 -22.74 -12.77 -20.33
C ILE A 126 -22.29 -13.68 -19.17
N THR A 127 -20.99 -13.89 -19.03
CA THR A 127 -20.40 -14.62 -17.90
C THR A 127 -19.87 -13.65 -16.87
N PHE A 128 -20.32 -13.83 -15.63
CA PHE A 128 -19.80 -13.10 -14.49
C PHE A 128 -18.99 -14.05 -13.61
N ASP A 129 -17.86 -13.59 -13.15
CA ASP A 129 -17.09 -14.21 -12.07
C ASP A 129 -17.24 -13.38 -10.81
N SER A 130 -16.84 -13.90 -9.66
CA SER A 130 -16.87 -13.19 -8.40
C SER A 130 -15.49 -13.17 -7.75
N ALA A 131 -14.93 -11.98 -7.58
CA ALA A 131 -13.75 -11.79 -6.75
C ALA A 131 -14.17 -11.68 -5.29
N SER A 132 -13.74 -12.63 -4.46
CA SER A 132 -14.09 -12.65 -3.05
C SER A 132 -13.04 -11.92 -2.20
N LEU A 133 -13.51 -10.92 -1.42
CA LEU A 133 -12.74 -10.22 -0.40
C LEU A 133 -13.01 -10.87 0.95
N VAL A 134 -12.02 -11.54 1.53
CA VAL A 134 -12.11 -12.16 2.87
C VAL A 134 -11.25 -11.38 3.85
N ALA A 135 -11.88 -10.69 4.79
CA ALA A 135 -11.19 -9.85 5.77
C ALA A 135 -10.28 -10.69 6.70
N LYS A 136 -9.02 -10.29 6.81
CA LYS A 136 -8.05 -10.88 7.75
C LYS A 136 -7.63 -9.86 8.79
N LYS A 137 -7.34 -10.34 9.98
CA LYS A 137 -6.88 -9.52 11.08
C LYS A 137 -5.39 -9.22 10.92
N TRP A 138 -5.06 -7.95 10.84
CA TRP A 138 -3.71 -7.44 10.93
C TRP A 138 -3.47 -6.84 12.32
N GLN A 139 -2.23 -6.93 12.82
CA GLN A 139 -1.84 -6.24 14.02
C GLN A 139 -0.38 -5.81 13.96
N VAL A 140 -0.08 -4.70 14.62
CA VAL A 140 1.28 -4.26 14.95
C VAL A 140 1.34 -3.92 16.44
N ALA A 141 2.43 -4.27 17.09
CA ALA A 141 2.64 -4.02 18.50
C ALA A 141 3.92 -3.19 18.69
N PHE A 142 3.82 -2.13 19.46
CA PHE A 142 4.94 -1.30 19.90
C PHE A 142 5.12 -1.43 21.40
N VAL A 143 6.38 -1.44 21.86
CA VAL A 143 6.72 -1.42 23.28
C VAL A 143 7.45 -0.12 23.55
N VAL A 144 6.99 0.64 24.55
CA VAL A 144 7.51 1.97 24.89
C VAL A 144 7.78 1.99 26.39
N GLY A 145 8.90 2.57 26.82
CA GLY A 145 9.23 2.75 28.24
C GLY A 145 8.26 3.75 28.90
N ASN A 146 7.85 3.49 30.13
CA ASN A 146 6.94 4.38 30.86
C ASN A 146 7.60 5.75 31.13
N ASP A 147 8.91 5.80 31.38
CA ASP A 147 9.67 7.04 31.52
C ASP A 147 9.54 7.91 30.27
N LEU A 148 9.68 7.28 29.07
CA LEU A 148 9.52 7.99 27.80
C LEU A 148 8.09 8.50 27.61
N LEU A 149 7.09 7.73 28.03
CA LEU A 149 5.68 8.16 27.99
C LEU A 149 5.40 9.31 28.96
N ALA A 150 6.04 9.31 30.13
CA ALA A 150 5.87 10.37 31.13
C ALA A 150 6.52 11.68 30.70
N ASP A 151 7.73 11.60 30.12
CA ASP A 151 8.50 12.76 29.68
C ASP A 151 8.11 13.24 28.27
N ALA A 152 7.37 12.41 27.52
CA ALA A 152 7.04 12.69 26.14
C ALA A 152 6.01 13.80 26.02
N SER A 153 6.32 14.73 25.12
CA SER A 153 5.35 15.66 24.59
C SER A 153 4.32 14.95 23.69
N VAL A 154 3.28 15.68 23.35
CA VAL A 154 2.22 15.26 22.40
C VAL A 154 2.76 14.64 21.09
N GLU A 155 3.98 14.99 20.69
CA GLU A 155 4.63 14.56 19.45
C GLU A 155 4.88 13.04 19.38
N LEU A 156 5.03 12.33 20.50
CA LEU A 156 5.27 10.89 20.52
C LEU A 156 4.04 10.09 20.08
N ALA A 157 2.85 10.52 20.48
CA ALA A 157 1.61 9.83 20.11
C ALA A 157 1.37 9.93 18.60
N ASP A 158 1.55 11.12 18.02
CA ASP A 158 1.43 11.33 16.57
C ASP A 158 2.44 10.50 15.79
N TRP A 159 3.65 10.37 16.30
CA TRP A 159 4.69 9.57 15.67
C TRP A 159 4.37 8.07 15.70
N LEU A 160 3.87 7.54 16.82
CA LEU A 160 3.45 6.14 16.93
C LEU A 160 2.29 5.81 15.97
N LEU A 161 1.34 6.74 15.81
CA LEU A 161 0.24 6.59 14.86
C LEU A 161 0.73 6.62 13.41
N ALA A 162 1.69 7.50 13.09
CA ALA A 162 2.31 7.54 11.78
C ALA A 162 3.04 6.23 11.45
N LEU A 163 3.81 5.68 12.41
CA LEU A 163 4.47 4.38 12.26
C LEU A 163 3.46 3.23 12.07
N ALA A 164 2.33 3.25 12.78
CA ALA A 164 1.28 2.24 12.59
C ALA A 164 0.69 2.33 11.17
N GLY A 165 0.45 3.55 10.66
CA GLY A 165 0.00 3.78 9.28
C GLY A 165 1.00 3.30 8.24
N GLU A 166 2.29 3.60 8.43
CA GLU A 166 3.35 3.10 7.55
C GLU A 166 3.46 1.57 7.58
N ALA A 167 3.34 0.95 8.74
CA ALA A 167 3.37 -0.49 8.90
C ALA A 167 2.18 -1.17 8.18
N LEU A 168 0.99 -0.56 8.26
CA LEU A 168 -0.19 -1.02 7.52
C LEU A 168 0.03 -0.92 6.01
N ALA A 169 0.48 0.25 5.52
CA ALA A 169 0.76 0.49 4.11
C ALA A 169 1.77 -0.52 3.55
N ASN A 170 2.89 -0.71 4.24
CA ASN A 170 3.91 -1.67 3.86
C ASN A 170 3.38 -3.11 3.78
N ARG A 171 2.47 -3.48 4.70
CA ARG A 171 1.88 -4.83 4.67
C ARG A 171 0.90 -4.98 3.53
N VAL A 172 0.06 -4.00 3.29
CA VAL A 172 -0.91 -4.00 2.17
C VAL A 172 -0.19 -4.02 0.83
N ASP A 173 0.87 -3.22 0.66
CA ASP A 173 1.68 -3.23 -0.56
C ASP A 173 2.34 -4.59 -0.80
N LYS A 174 2.88 -5.21 0.25
CA LYS A 174 3.46 -6.54 0.15
C LYS A 174 2.44 -7.59 -0.28
N GLU A 175 1.28 -7.61 0.36
CA GLU A 175 0.24 -8.60 0.06
C GLU A 175 -0.42 -8.33 -1.29
N GLY A 176 -0.71 -7.08 -1.62
CA GLY A 176 -1.35 -6.73 -2.89
C GLY A 176 -0.47 -7.01 -4.11
N LEU A 177 0.82 -6.72 -4.02
CA LEU A 177 1.74 -6.90 -5.16
C LEU A 177 2.38 -8.29 -5.19
N ALA A 178 2.89 -8.79 -4.07
CA ALA A 178 3.72 -9.99 -4.01
C ALA A 178 3.20 -11.07 -3.04
N GLY A 179 1.94 -10.99 -2.58
CA GLY A 179 1.33 -11.97 -1.69
C GLY A 179 1.42 -13.40 -2.25
N ALA A 180 1.83 -14.35 -1.42
CA ALA A 180 2.04 -15.75 -1.80
C ALA A 180 0.84 -16.67 -1.49
N GLY A 181 -0.32 -16.10 -1.15
CA GLY A 181 -1.54 -16.85 -0.84
C GLY A 181 -1.87 -16.97 0.65
N THR A 182 -0.95 -16.56 1.54
CA THR A 182 -1.19 -16.53 2.98
C THR A 182 -0.71 -15.21 3.56
N PRO A 183 -1.61 -14.28 3.91
CA PRO A 183 -3.08 -14.38 3.91
C PRO A 183 -3.77 -14.11 2.57
N PHE A 184 -3.11 -13.44 1.59
CA PHE A 184 -3.70 -13.03 0.32
C PHE A 184 -2.81 -13.43 -0.86
N VAL A 185 -3.41 -13.59 -2.03
CA VAL A 185 -2.69 -13.76 -3.31
C VAL A 185 -2.52 -12.38 -3.94
N GLY A 186 -1.26 -11.97 -4.13
CA GLY A 186 -0.92 -10.72 -4.80
C GLY A 186 -0.83 -10.88 -6.32
N VAL A 187 -0.79 -9.76 -7.04
CA VAL A 187 -0.74 -9.73 -8.52
C VAL A 187 0.38 -10.59 -9.07
N LEU A 188 1.59 -10.54 -8.48
CA LEU A 188 2.76 -11.28 -8.95
C LEU A 188 2.54 -12.80 -8.98
N ASN A 189 1.78 -13.33 -8.01
CA ASN A 189 1.59 -14.77 -7.82
C ASN A 189 0.19 -15.27 -8.21
N HIS A 190 -0.68 -14.39 -8.69
CA HIS A 190 -2.02 -14.77 -9.09
C HIS A 190 -1.99 -15.73 -10.29
N PRO A 191 -2.75 -16.83 -10.27
CA PRO A 191 -2.71 -17.85 -11.33
C PRO A 191 -3.22 -17.34 -12.69
N ASP A 192 -4.24 -16.48 -12.67
CA ASP A 192 -4.96 -16.03 -13.87
C ASP A 192 -4.39 -14.72 -14.45
N VAL A 193 -3.34 -14.16 -13.85
CA VAL A 193 -2.63 -12.99 -14.40
C VAL A 193 -1.73 -13.43 -15.54
N THR A 194 -1.79 -12.70 -16.65
CA THR A 194 -0.96 -12.93 -17.83
C THR A 194 0.53 -12.83 -17.49
N VAL A 195 1.30 -13.86 -17.83
CA VAL A 195 2.74 -13.89 -17.60
C VAL A 195 3.47 -13.74 -18.93
N HIS A 196 4.20 -12.63 -19.08
CA HIS A 196 5.14 -12.43 -20.19
C HIS A 196 6.49 -13.02 -19.80
N THR A 197 6.92 -14.07 -20.46
CA THR A 197 8.21 -14.73 -20.23
C THR A 197 9.21 -14.22 -21.26
N PHE A 198 10.37 -13.80 -20.81
CA PHE A 198 11.45 -13.29 -21.65
C PHE A 198 11.98 -14.35 -22.61
N ALA A 199 12.59 -13.89 -23.71
CA ALA A 199 13.22 -14.76 -24.68
C ALA A 199 14.31 -15.64 -24.04
N THR A 200 14.51 -16.85 -24.60
CA THR A 200 15.53 -17.78 -24.10
C THR A 200 16.90 -17.15 -24.05
N GLY A 201 17.58 -17.30 -22.93
CA GLY A 201 18.88 -16.68 -22.64
C GLY A 201 18.79 -15.36 -21.85
N ASN A 202 17.57 -14.78 -21.69
CA ASN A 202 17.35 -13.60 -20.86
C ASN A 202 16.91 -14.05 -19.45
N ASP A 203 17.88 -14.50 -18.66
CA ASP A 203 17.66 -15.13 -17.35
C ASP A 203 17.90 -14.21 -16.16
N THR A 204 18.22 -12.93 -16.40
CA THR A 204 18.42 -11.92 -15.35
C THR A 204 17.46 -10.75 -15.45
N PHE A 205 17.19 -10.06 -14.34
CA PHE A 205 16.33 -8.85 -14.32
C PHE A 205 16.96 -7.68 -15.08
N ALA A 206 18.30 -7.70 -15.26
CA ALA A 206 19.01 -6.69 -16.02
C ALA A 206 18.72 -6.75 -17.53
N GLU A 207 18.15 -7.83 -18.01
CA GLU A 207 17.79 -8.07 -19.43
C GLU A 207 16.43 -7.52 -19.81
N PHE A 208 15.70 -6.92 -18.88
CA PHE A 208 14.48 -6.17 -19.19
C PHE A 208 14.79 -5.04 -20.19
N THR A 209 14.35 -5.19 -21.43
CA THR A 209 14.54 -4.24 -22.53
C THR A 209 13.29 -3.42 -22.79
N LEU A 210 13.37 -2.43 -23.70
CA LEU A 210 12.18 -1.72 -24.16
C LEU A 210 11.28 -2.60 -25.02
N ASP A 211 11.85 -3.60 -25.70
CA ASP A 211 11.08 -4.57 -26.49
C ASP A 211 10.20 -5.41 -25.56
N GLU A 212 10.78 -5.94 -24.46
CA GLU A 212 10.03 -6.65 -23.43
C GLU A 212 8.95 -5.77 -22.77
N ALA A 213 9.25 -4.48 -22.56
CA ALA A 213 8.26 -3.53 -22.05
C ALA A 213 7.12 -3.30 -23.06
N SER A 214 7.43 -3.20 -24.34
CA SER A 214 6.45 -3.07 -25.42
C SER A 214 5.55 -4.30 -25.52
N ASP A 215 6.12 -5.49 -25.41
CA ASP A 215 5.37 -6.75 -25.42
C ASP A 215 4.44 -6.87 -24.20
N MET A 216 4.89 -6.43 -23.02
CA MET A 216 4.01 -6.35 -21.83
C MET A 216 2.84 -5.41 -22.05
N ILE A 217 3.06 -4.26 -22.70
CA ILE A 217 2.01 -3.29 -23.03
C ILE A 217 1.02 -3.93 -24.05
N ALA A 218 1.53 -4.61 -25.06
CA ALA A 218 0.72 -5.27 -26.10
C ALA A 218 -0.12 -6.44 -25.55
N ASN A 219 0.33 -7.10 -24.48
CA ASN A 219 -0.38 -8.18 -23.83
C ASN A 219 -1.48 -7.70 -22.84
N LEU A 220 -1.58 -6.40 -22.58
CA LEU A 220 -2.64 -5.85 -21.74
C LEU A 220 -3.83 -5.42 -22.61
N ASP A 221 -5.03 -5.63 -22.10
CA ASP A 221 -6.25 -5.18 -22.76
C ASP A 221 -6.28 -3.65 -22.93
N GLU A 222 -6.68 -3.15 -24.09
CA GLU A 222 -6.71 -1.71 -24.41
C GLU A 222 -7.57 -0.91 -23.41
N SER A 223 -8.64 -1.52 -22.91
CA SER A 223 -9.53 -0.87 -21.93
C SER A 223 -8.84 -0.59 -20.57
N MET A 224 -7.75 -1.31 -20.27
CA MET A 224 -7.02 -1.21 -19.00
C MET A 224 -5.73 -0.38 -19.11
N LEU A 225 -5.38 0.10 -20.29
CA LEU A 225 -4.18 0.92 -20.51
C LEU A 225 -4.28 2.29 -19.83
N ASP A 226 -5.50 2.84 -19.71
CA ASP A 226 -5.69 4.11 -19.00
C ASP A 226 -5.42 3.96 -17.51
N GLY A 227 -4.38 4.63 -17.02
CA GLY A 227 -3.90 4.54 -15.66
C GLY A 227 -3.02 3.32 -15.38
N ALA A 228 -2.59 2.58 -16.41
CA ALA A 228 -1.61 1.51 -16.25
C ALA A 228 -0.24 2.07 -15.89
N ALA A 229 0.54 1.30 -15.14
CA ALA A 229 1.88 1.67 -14.68
C ALA A 229 2.77 0.44 -14.54
N PHE A 230 4.09 0.67 -14.57
CA PHE A 230 5.08 -0.34 -14.24
C PHE A 230 5.38 -0.32 -12.74
N TYR A 231 5.42 -1.49 -12.13
CA TYR A 231 5.78 -1.69 -10.73
C TYR A 231 6.98 -2.65 -10.68
N MET A 232 8.08 -2.20 -10.08
CA MET A 232 9.28 -3.00 -9.97
C MET A 232 10.12 -2.61 -8.75
N ASN A 233 11.14 -3.41 -8.44
CA ASN A 233 12.07 -3.03 -7.38
C ASN A 233 13.00 -1.91 -7.83
N ARG A 234 13.38 -1.02 -6.91
CA ARG A 234 14.30 0.09 -7.17
C ARG A 234 15.64 -0.36 -7.75
N THR A 235 16.12 -1.54 -7.36
CA THR A 235 17.39 -2.09 -7.86
C THR A 235 17.27 -2.55 -9.31
N VAL A 236 16.12 -3.09 -9.70
CA VAL A 236 15.80 -3.44 -11.10
C VAL A 236 15.69 -2.17 -11.93
N TRP A 237 14.91 -1.18 -11.47
CA TRP A 237 14.79 0.12 -12.15
C TRP A 237 16.15 0.77 -12.40
N ALA A 238 17.07 0.70 -11.44
CA ALA A 238 18.42 1.24 -11.60
C ALA A 238 19.19 0.59 -12.76
N LYS A 239 18.93 -0.69 -13.05
CA LYS A 239 19.53 -1.40 -14.19
C LYS A 239 18.85 -1.05 -15.51
N VAL A 240 17.52 -0.99 -15.51
CA VAL A 240 16.71 -0.67 -16.69
C VAL A 240 17.06 0.72 -17.23
N ARG A 241 17.06 1.74 -16.38
CA ARG A 241 17.35 3.13 -16.78
C ARG A 241 18.79 3.37 -17.30
N MET A 242 19.71 2.48 -16.94
CA MET A 242 21.13 2.59 -17.36
C MET A 242 21.43 1.81 -18.64
N LYS A 243 20.44 1.23 -19.29
CA LYS A 243 20.62 0.56 -20.59
C LYS A 243 21.09 1.53 -21.64
N LYS A 244 22.08 1.06 -22.43
CA LYS A 244 22.68 1.82 -23.54
C LYS A 244 22.43 1.10 -24.84
N ASP A 245 22.34 1.88 -25.91
CA ASP A 245 22.33 1.37 -27.26
C ASP A 245 23.75 0.91 -27.71
N THR A 246 23.85 0.38 -28.91
CA THR A 246 25.13 -0.05 -29.52
C THR A 246 26.11 1.09 -29.71
N ALA A 247 25.65 2.34 -29.75
CA ALA A 247 26.46 3.55 -29.87
C ALA A 247 26.88 4.10 -28.48
N GLY A 248 26.45 3.49 -27.38
CA GLY A 248 26.79 3.89 -26.02
C GLY A 248 25.89 4.97 -25.41
N ASN A 249 24.84 5.40 -26.10
CA ASN A 249 23.85 6.35 -25.58
C ASN A 249 22.83 5.65 -24.69
N TYR A 250 22.32 6.36 -23.68
CA TYR A 250 21.23 5.85 -22.88
C TYR A 250 19.95 5.72 -23.72
N VAL A 251 19.33 4.55 -23.67
CA VAL A 251 18.09 4.24 -24.42
C VAL A 251 16.91 5.05 -23.89
N LEU A 252 16.82 5.21 -22.56
CA LEU A 252 15.77 6.05 -21.95
C LEU A 252 16.20 7.52 -21.90
N PRO A 253 15.39 8.47 -22.39
CA PRO A 253 15.69 9.90 -22.34
C PRO A 253 15.96 10.35 -20.91
N MET A 254 16.99 11.17 -20.70
CA MET A 254 17.40 11.67 -19.38
C MET A 254 17.46 10.57 -18.29
N ALA A 255 17.91 9.35 -18.66
CA ALA A 255 17.97 8.18 -17.79
C ALA A 255 16.60 7.79 -17.16
N GLY A 256 15.52 7.94 -17.93
CA GLY A 256 14.15 7.55 -17.52
C GLY A 256 13.52 8.49 -16.49
N ALA A 257 13.92 9.76 -16.45
CA ALA A 257 13.25 10.74 -15.59
C ALA A 257 11.80 10.94 -16.05
N PRO A 258 10.85 11.06 -15.11
CA PRO A 258 9.44 11.27 -15.47
C PRO A 258 9.26 12.64 -16.14
N SER A 259 8.39 12.70 -17.14
CA SER A 259 8.06 13.95 -17.83
C SER A 259 7.38 14.96 -16.88
N ALA A 260 7.48 16.25 -17.20
CA ALA A 260 6.83 17.29 -16.40
C ALA A 260 5.30 17.13 -16.38
N ALA A 261 4.71 16.67 -17.48
CA ALA A 261 3.28 16.38 -17.57
C ALA A 261 2.87 15.22 -16.64
N LEU A 262 3.67 14.15 -16.62
CA LEU A 262 3.45 13.04 -15.71
C LEU A 262 3.56 13.47 -14.24
N LEU A 263 4.59 14.25 -13.89
CA LEU A 263 4.76 14.76 -12.54
C LEU A 263 3.61 15.67 -12.09
N ALA A 264 3.00 16.43 -13.00
CA ALA A 264 1.85 17.28 -12.71
C ALA A 264 0.63 16.44 -12.28
N ASN A 265 0.39 15.29 -12.91
CA ASN A 265 -0.70 14.38 -12.56
C ASN A 265 -0.56 13.78 -11.16
N TYR A 266 0.67 13.68 -10.64
CA TYR A 266 0.99 13.16 -9.32
C TYR A 266 1.49 14.26 -8.35
N ALA A 267 1.18 15.52 -8.65
CA ALA A 267 1.50 16.64 -7.76
C ALA A 267 0.82 16.45 -6.40
N GLY A 268 1.61 16.55 -5.34
CA GLY A 268 1.11 16.29 -3.96
C GLY A 268 1.30 14.85 -3.46
N ASN A 269 1.58 13.89 -4.34
CA ASN A 269 1.93 12.55 -3.92
C ASN A 269 3.38 12.50 -3.39
N VAL A 270 3.61 11.70 -2.34
CA VAL A 270 4.91 11.57 -1.67
C VAL A 270 5.29 10.10 -1.48
N GLY A 271 6.58 9.83 -1.33
CA GLY A 271 7.07 8.48 -1.08
C GLY A 271 6.82 7.53 -2.26
N GLY A 272 6.32 6.33 -1.97
CA GLY A 272 6.06 5.28 -2.95
C GLY A 272 4.93 5.59 -3.94
N THR A 273 4.13 6.63 -3.68
CA THR A 273 3.00 7.03 -4.53
C THR A 273 3.38 7.99 -5.65
N ARG A 274 4.66 8.43 -5.69
CA ARG A 274 5.19 9.28 -6.76
C ARG A 274 5.96 8.44 -7.77
N PRO A 275 5.72 8.60 -9.09
CA PRO A 275 6.49 7.89 -10.10
C PRO A 275 7.97 8.31 -10.07
N VAL A 276 8.86 7.35 -10.19
CA VAL A 276 10.33 7.55 -10.21
C VAL A 276 10.89 7.63 -11.62
N GLY A 277 10.11 7.26 -12.62
CA GLY A 277 10.50 7.26 -14.01
C GLY A 277 9.33 7.01 -14.94
N GLU A 278 9.66 6.90 -16.22
CA GLU A 278 8.72 6.67 -17.31
C GLU A 278 9.33 5.69 -18.32
N ILE A 279 8.53 4.72 -18.79
CA ILE A 279 8.87 3.77 -19.85
C ILE A 279 7.76 3.83 -20.89
N LEU A 280 8.10 4.18 -22.14
CA LEU A 280 7.14 4.23 -23.25
C LEU A 280 5.85 5.03 -22.96
N GLY A 281 5.95 6.11 -22.19
CA GLY A 281 4.81 6.96 -21.81
C GLY A 281 4.07 6.51 -20.55
N TYR A 282 4.44 5.38 -19.95
CA TYR A 282 3.81 4.88 -18.73
C TYR A 282 4.67 5.15 -17.49
N PRO A 283 4.06 5.53 -16.35
CA PRO A 283 4.77 5.80 -15.12
C PRO A 283 5.40 4.53 -14.53
N VAL A 284 6.55 4.70 -13.88
CA VAL A 284 7.24 3.65 -13.14
C VAL A 284 7.19 3.95 -11.65
N PHE A 285 6.62 3.01 -10.88
CA PHE A 285 6.63 3.03 -9.42
C PHE A 285 7.60 1.99 -8.88
N THR A 286 8.35 2.37 -7.85
CA THR A 286 9.28 1.43 -7.21
C THR A 286 8.77 1.01 -5.85
N THR A 287 8.83 -0.29 -5.60
CA THR A 287 8.48 -0.88 -4.32
C THR A 287 9.57 -1.86 -3.85
N ARG A 288 9.79 -1.92 -2.54
CA ARG A 288 10.71 -2.86 -1.91
C ARG A 288 10.18 -4.30 -1.86
N HIS A 289 8.88 -4.48 -2.09
CA HIS A 289 8.19 -5.76 -1.91
C HIS A 289 8.28 -6.69 -3.12
N LEU A 290 8.64 -6.15 -4.28
CA LEU A 290 8.96 -6.94 -5.46
C LEU A 290 10.42 -7.41 -5.43
N PRO A 291 10.77 -8.51 -6.11
CA PRO A 291 12.12 -9.07 -6.10
C PRO A 291 13.18 -8.05 -6.50
N ALA A 292 14.24 -7.98 -5.68
CA ALA A 292 15.39 -7.12 -5.95
C ALA A 292 16.27 -7.75 -7.03
N ASN A 293 17.05 -6.90 -7.75
CA ASN A 293 17.96 -7.37 -8.77
C ASN A 293 18.91 -8.45 -8.23
N SER A 294 18.99 -9.58 -8.93
CA SER A 294 19.86 -10.70 -8.64
C SER A 294 20.66 -11.07 -9.89
N ALA A 295 21.85 -11.61 -9.70
CA ALA A 295 22.68 -12.13 -10.78
C ALA A 295 22.17 -13.45 -11.37
N THR A 296 21.37 -14.17 -10.58
CA THR A 296 20.73 -15.42 -10.99
C THR A 296 19.25 -15.35 -10.62
N ALA A 297 18.40 -15.24 -11.61
CA ALA A 297 16.96 -15.06 -11.41
C ALA A 297 16.14 -15.84 -12.45
N VAL A 298 16.59 -17.04 -12.76
CA VAL A 298 15.96 -17.95 -13.73
C VAL A 298 14.50 -18.20 -13.39
N SER A 299 13.63 -18.13 -14.37
CA SER A 299 12.19 -18.40 -14.23
C SER A 299 11.49 -17.64 -13.11
N THR A 300 11.97 -16.42 -12.80
CA THR A 300 11.51 -15.60 -11.66
C THR A 300 10.62 -14.47 -12.13
N LYS A 301 9.44 -14.35 -11.53
CA LYS A 301 8.54 -13.20 -11.70
C LYS A 301 9.06 -12.02 -10.90
N PHE A 302 9.16 -10.80 -11.49
CA PHE A 302 9.83 -9.68 -10.80
C PHE A 302 9.25 -8.29 -11.02
N ALA A 303 8.52 -8.07 -12.11
CA ALA A 303 7.89 -6.80 -12.40
C ALA A 303 6.44 -7.00 -12.83
N ILE A 304 5.64 -5.98 -12.62
CA ILE A 304 4.21 -5.95 -12.93
C ILE A 304 3.96 -4.75 -13.81
N PHE A 305 3.19 -4.91 -14.87
CA PHE A 305 2.58 -3.84 -15.64
C PHE A 305 1.06 -3.97 -15.55
N GLY A 306 0.34 -2.89 -15.30
CA GLY A 306 -1.12 -2.91 -15.26
C GLY A 306 -1.72 -1.79 -14.45
N ASN A 307 -3.04 -1.84 -14.30
CA ASN A 307 -3.83 -0.82 -13.63
C ASN A 307 -4.24 -1.27 -12.23
N LEU A 308 -3.67 -0.67 -11.19
CA LEU A 308 -3.98 -1.02 -9.80
C LEU A 308 -5.43 -0.72 -9.38
N LYS A 309 -6.21 0.02 -10.17
CA LYS A 309 -7.65 0.15 -9.92
C LYS A 309 -8.39 -1.19 -10.01
N ALA A 310 -7.83 -2.16 -10.74
CA ALA A 310 -8.34 -3.52 -10.81
C ALA A 310 -8.00 -4.39 -9.59
N LEU A 311 -7.20 -3.87 -8.65
CA LEU A 311 -6.98 -4.47 -7.35
C LEU A 311 -8.03 -3.93 -6.37
N ALA A 312 -8.72 -4.80 -5.66
CA ALA A 312 -9.71 -4.43 -4.67
C ALA A 312 -9.09 -4.47 -3.26
N TYR A 313 -9.22 -3.36 -2.54
CA TYR A 313 -8.87 -3.24 -1.13
C TYR A 313 -10.15 -3.12 -0.31
N GLY A 314 -10.44 -4.11 0.53
CA GLY A 314 -11.57 -4.13 1.44
C GLY A 314 -11.16 -3.58 2.80
N ASP A 315 -11.80 -2.52 3.23
CA ASP A 315 -11.62 -1.93 4.56
C ASP A 315 -12.85 -2.27 5.44
N ARG A 316 -12.60 -2.94 6.56
CA ARG A 316 -13.68 -3.25 7.52
C ARG A 316 -13.91 -2.14 8.55
N GLY A 317 -13.17 -1.04 8.48
CA GLY A 317 -13.41 0.19 9.22
C GLY A 317 -13.13 0.14 10.74
N GLU A 318 -12.98 -1.03 11.34
CA GLU A 318 -12.71 -1.16 12.78
C GLU A 318 -11.22 -1.28 13.06
N MET A 319 -10.59 -0.19 13.48
CA MET A 319 -9.25 -0.24 14.08
C MET A 319 -9.38 -0.19 15.60
N ALA A 320 -8.77 -1.17 16.28
CA ALA A 320 -8.71 -1.20 17.72
C ALA A 320 -7.27 -0.92 18.19
N ILE A 321 -7.12 -0.04 19.15
CA ILE A 321 -5.84 0.21 19.85
C ILE A 321 -6.01 -0.28 21.28
N ALA A 322 -5.12 -1.15 21.73
CA ALA A 322 -5.11 -1.65 23.10
C ALA A 322 -3.78 -1.29 23.77
N LYS A 323 -3.83 -0.65 24.94
CA LYS A 323 -2.67 -0.45 25.82
C LYS A 323 -2.59 -1.60 26.81
N HIS A 324 -1.43 -2.20 26.91
CA HIS A 324 -1.15 -3.26 27.86
C HIS A 324 -0.04 -2.82 28.81
N THR A 325 -0.31 -2.87 30.11
CA THR A 325 0.66 -2.55 31.18
C THR A 325 1.21 -3.81 31.85
N SER A 326 0.68 -4.99 31.46
CA SER A 326 1.12 -6.29 31.95
C SER A 326 1.12 -7.31 30.81
N GLY A 327 1.89 -8.38 30.96
CA GLY A 327 2.01 -9.44 29.99
C GLY A 327 3.39 -9.49 29.32
N SER A 328 3.59 -10.46 28.45
CA SER A 328 4.86 -10.66 27.73
C SER A 328 4.76 -10.21 26.28
N PHE A 329 5.67 -9.36 25.84
CA PHE A 329 5.83 -8.88 24.47
C PHE A 329 7.22 -9.28 23.97
N GLY A 330 7.27 -10.10 22.91
CA GLY A 330 8.54 -10.55 22.34
C GLY A 330 9.44 -11.33 23.32
N GLY A 331 8.84 -12.03 24.30
CA GLY A 331 9.55 -12.81 25.30
C GLY A 331 10.03 -12.01 26.52
N LYS A 332 9.72 -10.70 26.60
CA LYS A 332 10.02 -9.84 27.76
C LYS A 332 8.73 -9.53 28.52
N GLU A 333 8.76 -9.60 29.85
CA GLU A 333 7.67 -9.13 30.68
C GLU A 333 7.71 -7.62 30.82
N ILE A 334 6.71 -6.95 30.26
CA ILE A 334 6.65 -5.48 30.20
C ILE A 334 6.48 -4.85 31.57
N ALA A 335 5.79 -5.51 32.50
CA ALA A 335 5.60 -5.01 33.87
C ALA A 335 6.91 -4.95 34.66
N LEU A 336 7.82 -5.92 34.48
CA LEU A 336 9.12 -5.94 35.13
C LEU A 336 10.14 -5.01 34.48
N ALA A 337 9.92 -4.68 33.18
CA ALA A 337 10.79 -3.81 32.42
C ALA A 337 10.38 -2.33 32.46
N ASP A 338 9.37 -1.97 33.25
CA ASP A 338 8.74 -0.65 33.27
C ASP A 338 8.39 -0.10 31.90
N GLN A 339 7.66 -0.92 31.14
CA GLN A 339 7.27 -0.65 29.76
C GLN A 339 5.74 -0.78 29.58
N ALA A 340 5.21 -0.07 28.59
CA ALA A 340 3.84 -0.23 28.14
C ALA A 340 3.83 -0.79 26.70
N GLY A 341 2.99 -1.78 26.46
CA GLY A 341 2.73 -2.32 25.13
C GLY A 341 1.52 -1.65 24.49
N MET A 342 1.64 -1.21 23.25
CA MET A 342 0.53 -0.70 22.44
C MET A 342 0.30 -1.61 21.26
N VAL A 343 -0.91 -2.11 21.09
CA VAL A 343 -1.28 -3.05 20.01
C VAL A 343 -2.35 -2.41 19.14
N PHE A 344 -2.00 -2.20 17.89
CA PHE A 344 -2.91 -1.72 16.84
C PHE A 344 -3.44 -2.93 16.08
N LYS A 345 -4.74 -3.02 15.93
CA LYS A 345 -5.43 -4.12 15.23
C LYS A 345 -6.35 -3.53 14.19
N HIS A 346 -6.30 -4.08 12.98
CA HIS A 346 -7.16 -3.69 11.87
C HIS A 346 -7.60 -4.93 11.08
N ARG A 347 -8.76 -4.88 10.44
CA ARG A 347 -9.24 -5.93 9.55
C ARG A 347 -9.37 -5.39 8.14
N HIS A 348 -8.69 -6.02 7.20
CA HIS A 348 -8.75 -5.65 5.80
C HIS A 348 -8.66 -6.89 4.91
N ALA A 349 -9.03 -6.72 3.66
CA ALA A 349 -8.89 -7.72 2.61
C ALA A 349 -8.17 -7.11 1.40
N VAL A 350 -7.46 -7.93 0.66
CA VAL A 350 -6.87 -7.55 -0.63
C VAL A 350 -7.09 -8.68 -1.60
N THR A 351 -7.59 -8.39 -2.79
CA THR A 351 -7.76 -9.38 -3.86
C THR A 351 -7.59 -8.73 -5.22
N VAL A 352 -7.15 -9.52 -6.20
CA VAL A 352 -7.12 -9.10 -7.60
C VAL A 352 -8.53 -9.27 -8.16
N ALA A 353 -9.25 -8.16 -8.37
CA ALA A 353 -10.62 -8.22 -8.85
C ALA A 353 -10.70 -8.54 -10.35
N LEU A 354 -9.73 -8.05 -11.13
CA LEU A 354 -9.67 -8.30 -12.58
C LEU A 354 -8.23 -8.69 -12.96
N PRO A 355 -7.93 -9.99 -13.04
CA PRO A 355 -6.58 -10.47 -13.39
C PRO A 355 -6.09 -10.03 -14.78
N ALA A 356 -7.01 -9.90 -15.75
CA ALA A 356 -6.71 -9.45 -17.11
C ALA A 356 -6.15 -8.01 -17.19
N ALA A 357 -6.30 -7.21 -16.12
CA ALA A 357 -5.75 -5.86 -16.04
C ALA A 357 -4.25 -5.83 -15.67
N PHE A 358 -3.60 -6.98 -15.59
CA PHE A 358 -2.20 -7.09 -15.20
C PHE A 358 -1.40 -8.03 -16.10
N VAL A 359 -0.15 -7.66 -16.32
CA VAL A 359 0.86 -8.49 -16.98
C VAL A 359 2.09 -8.55 -16.08
N VAL A 360 2.60 -9.76 -15.85
CA VAL A 360 3.76 -10.01 -15.01
C VAL A 360 4.96 -10.40 -15.86
N ALA A 361 6.07 -9.68 -15.69
CA ALA A 361 7.34 -10.04 -16.31
C ALA A 361 8.00 -11.21 -15.58
N LYS A 362 8.43 -12.21 -16.34
CA LYS A 362 9.14 -13.39 -15.87
C LYS A 362 10.40 -13.60 -16.70
N THR A 363 11.53 -13.82 -16.05
CA THR A 363 12.78 -14.18 -16.73
C THR A 363 12.68 -15.55 -17.41
N ALA A 364 13.48 -15.78 -18.43
CA ALA A 364 13.53 -17.04 -19.14
C ALA A 364 13.84 -18.22 -18.20
N ALA A 365 13.42 -19.41 -18.60
CA ALA A 365 13.98 -20.65 -18.09
C ALA A 365 15.35 -20.84 -18.75
N SER A 366 16.35 -21.25 -17.99
CA SER A 366 17.70 -21.55 -18.49
C SER A 366 17.67 -22.56 -19.63
#